data_d7fe8fafa7a7d919ff62ee684f1979b0
#
_entry.id   d7fe8fafa7a7d919ff62ee684f1979b0
#
_cell.length_a   1.000
_cell.length_b   1.000
_cell.length_c   1.000
_cell.angle_alpha   90.00
_cell.angle_beta   90.00
_cell.angle_gamma   90.00
#
_symmetry.space_group_name_H-M   'P 1'
#
loop_
_entity.id
_entity.type
_entity.pdbx_description
1 polymer ?
#
loop_
_entity_poly.entity_id
_entity_poly.type
_entity_poly.pdbx_seq_one_letter_code
_entity_poly.pdbx_strand_id
1 'polypeptide(L)'
;MKLGILNGLGGKNISIDINRIKAAESMGYDSVWTAEAYGSDAVTPAAWILAHTEKIKVGTAIMQMPGRSPACTASTAMTLNQLSNGRFIVGLGASGPQVVEGWHGVAYGRPMTRTKEYIEIMRKIFAREEPVEHQGFHYSMPYQGEDGTGLGKPLKSMLAADTSIKIYTAAITPRGLETSGEVADGVFPIWMPPEKGDVLIESIQTGLSKSGRSLVEYDVAPFVTVMIGDNLEHCRMPIKGNMALYIGGMGARNKNFYNDYAKALGYEDAAIKIQDLFLSGKKDEAMAAVPDELVDACHLVGPVERIKERLQVWKEASSSGKIGSMLIGAGQQEALELVAGEML
;
A
#
# COMPACT_ATOMS: atom_id res chain seq x y z
N MET A 1 -3.68 10.23 15.22
CA MET A 1 -3.33 9.33 14.07
C MET A 1 -4.60 8.71 13.56
N LYS A 2 -4.76 8.56 12.24
CA LYS A 2 -5.90 7.83 11.68
C LYS A 2 -5.66 6.32 11.75
N LEU A 3 -6.71 5.55 11.95
CA LEU A 3 -6.65 4.10 11.90
C LEU A 3 -7.33 3.56 10.64
N GLY A 4 -6.69 2.62 9.97
CA GLY A 4 -7.28 1.87 8.87
C GLY A 4 -7.23 0.37 9.13
N ILE A 5 -8.08 -0.39 8.43
CA ILE A 5 -8.08 -1.85 8.48
C ILE A 5 -7.60 -2.39 7.14
N LEU A 6 -6.70 -3.36 7.18
CA LEU A 6 -6.34 -4.15 6.00
C LEU A 6 -7.34 -5.30 5.84
N ASN A 7 -8.11 -5.27 4.76
CA ASN A 7 -8.87 -6.42 4.29
C ASN A 7 -8.00 -7.14 3.26
N GLY A 8 -7.23 -8.11 3.74
CA GLY A 8 -6.17 -8.77 2.98
C GLY A 8 -6.63 -9.44 1.68
N LEU A 9 -5.67 -10.00 0.96
CA LEU A 9 -5.92 -10.84 -0.22
C LEU A 9 -6.80 -12.02 0.20
N GLY A 10 -7.88 -12.25 -0.53
CA GLY A 10 -8.71 -13.43 -0.34
C GLY A 10 -7.89 -14.71 -0.59
N GLY A 11 -8.22 -15.78 0.12
CA GLY A 11 -7.71 -17.13 -0.17
C GLY A 11 -8.37 -17.73 -1.43
N LYS A 12 -8.49 -19.05 -1.50
CA LYS A 12 -9.20 -19.74 -2.59
C LYS A 12 -10.66 -19.29 -2.75
N ASN A 13 -11.28 -18.88 -1.63
CA ASN A 13 -12.63 -18.33 -1.59
C ASN A 13 -12.56 -16.93 -1.00
N ILE A 14 -13.22 -15.97 -1.64
CA ILE A 14 -13.30 -14.59 -1.15
C ILE A 14 -14.43 -14.50 -0.14
N SER A 15 -14.13 -13.96 1.03
CA SER A 15 -15.12 -13.61 2.05
C SER A 15 -14.76 -12.25 2.64
N ILE A 16 -15.76 -11.38 2.77
CA ILE A 16 -15.61 -10.06 3.39
C ILE A 16 -16.56 -10.01 4.59
N ASP A 17 -15.98 -9.90 5.77
CA ASP A 17 -16.74 -9.74 7.01
C ASP A 17 -17.22 -8.29 7.15
N ILE A 18 -18.37 -8.01 6.56
CA ILE A 18 -19.02 -6.69 6.62
C ILE A 18 -19.37 -6.29 8.05
N ASN A 19 -19.75 -7.24 8.91
CA ASN A 19 -20.09 -6.92 10.29
C ASN A 19 -18.86 -6.42 11.08
N ARG A 20 -17.71 -7.02 10.84
CA ARG A 20 -16.44 -6.57 11.41
C ARG A 20 -16.05 -5.18 10.92
N ILE A 21 -16.25 -4.89 9.62
CA ILE A 21 -15.97 -3.57 9.06
C ILE A 21 -16.90 -2.53 9.66
N LYS A 22 -18.19 -2.82 9.82
CA LYS A 22 -19.16 -1.94 10.50
C LYS A 22 -18.83 -1.72 11.97
N ALA A 23 -18.36 -2.74 12.66
CA ALA A 23 -17.89 -2.62 14.05
C ALA A 23 -16.69 -1.65 14.12
N ALA A 24 -15.73 -1.77 13.21
CA ALA A 24 -14.59 -0.84 13.14
C ALA A 24 -15.02 0.59 12.75
N GLU A 25 -15.95 0.74 11.82
CA GLU A 25 -16.58 2.04 11.52
C GLU A 25 -17.18 2.68 12.78
N SER A 26 -17.89 1.89 13.59
CA SER A 26 -18.50 2.35 14.86
C SER A 26 -17.47 2.70 15.91
N MET A 27 -16.29 2.07 15.91
CA MET A 27 -15.17 2.37 16.78
C MET A 27 -14.38 3.62 16.36
N GLY A 28 -14.66 4.19 15.18
CA GLY A 28 -14.00 5.39 14.68
C GLY A 28 -12.81 5.13 13.74
N TYR A 29 -12.64 3.92 13.22
CA TYR A 29 -11.67 3.68 12.15
C TYR A 29 -11.98 4.55 10.93
N ASP A 30 -10.96 5.21 10.39
CA ASP A 30 -11.08 6.15 9.26
C ASP A 30 -11.26 5.43 7.93
N SER A 31 -10.63 4.25 7.75
CA SER A 31 -10.56 3.61 6.45
C SER A 31 -10.45 2.07 6.50
N VAL A 32 -10.84 1.43 5.39
CA VAL A 32 -10.57 0.01 5.12
C VAL A 32 -9.94 -0.14 3.75
N TRP A 33 -8.99 -1.07 3.61
CA TRP A 33 -8.13 -1.18 2.45
C TRP A 33 -8.19 -2.58 1.85
N THR A 34 -8.48 -2.66 0.56
CA THR A 34 -8.52 -3.89 -0.24
C THR A 34 -7.26 -4.03 -1.06
N ALA A 35 -6.89 -5.25 -1.39
CA ALA A 35 -5.63 -5.51 -2.10
C ALA A 35 -5.84 -6.43 -3.31
N GLU A 36 -4.90 -6.39 -4.26
CA GLU A 36 -4.82 -7.34 -5.36
C GLU A 36 -3.38 -7.80 -5.62
N ALA A 37 -3.27 -9.00 -6.15
CA ALA A 37 -2.03 -9.56 -6.68
C ALA A 37 -2.37 -10.41 -7.91
N TYR A 38 -2.28 -11.73 -7.80
CA TYR A 38 -2.74 -12.71 -8.80
C TYR A 38 -3.88 -13.57 -8.22
N GLY A 39 -4.79 -12.92 -7.51
CA GLY A 39 -5.98 -13.47 -6.87
C GLY A 39 -7.20 -12.60 -7.16
N SER A 40 -7.94 -12.19 -6.12
CA SER A 40 -9.03 -11.21 -6.26
C SER A 40 -8.50 -9.86 -6.70
N ASP A 41 -9.31 -9.12 -7.47
CA ASP A 41 -9.04 -7.70 -7.73
C ASP A 41 -9.33 -6.86 -6.49
N ALA A 42 -8.82 -5.61 -6.47
CA ALA A 42 -9.02 -4.71 -5.34
C ALA A 42 -10.30 -3.87 -5.45
N VAL A 43 -10.81 -3.65 -6.65
CA VAL A 43 -11.93 -2.74 -6.91
C VAL A 43 -13.27 -3.35 -6.52
N THR A 44 -13.50 -4.62 -6.89
CA THR A 44 -14.76 -5.32 -6.61
C THR A 44 -15.04 -5.42 -5.10
N PRO A 45 -14.08 -5.86 -4.26
CA PRO A 45 -14.24 -5.82 -2.81
C PRO A 45 -14.45 -4.40 -2.26
N ALA A 46 -13.73 -3.40 -2.79
CA ALA A 46 -13.90 -2.01 -2.37
C ALA A 46 -15.31 -1.50 -2.66
N ALA A 47 -15.83 -1.74 -3.85
CA ALA A 47 -17.20 -1.38 -4.22
C ALA A 47 -18.23 -2.07 -3.31
N TRP A 48 -18.01 -3.36 -3.01
CA TRP A 48 -18.87 -4.11 -2.10
C TRP A 48 -18.90 -3.52 -0.70
N ILE A 49 -17.75 -3.17 -0.14
CA ILE A 49 -17.64 -2.56 1.19
C ILE A 49 -18.30 -1.16 1.20
N LEU A 50 -18.04 -0.33 0.19
CA LEU A 50 -18.66 0.99 0.06
C LEU A 50 -20.19 0.94 0.06
N ALA A 51 -20.76 -0.08 -0.59
CA ALA A 51 -22.21 -0.28 -0.65
C ALA A 51 -22.84 -0.73 0.68
N HIS A 52 -22.03 -1.26 1.61
CA HIS A 52 -22.52 -1.80 2.89
C HIS A 52 -22.12 -0.97 4.12
N THR A 53 -21.42 0.14 3.92
CA THR A 53 -20.93 1.06 4.96
C THR A 53 -21.39 2.48 4.70
N GLU A 54 -21.36 3.36 5.71
CA GLU A 54 -21.91 4.70 5.61
C GLU A 54 -20.87 5.82 5.73
N LYS A 55 -19.83 5.64 6.57
CA LYS A 55 -18.87 6.68 6.95
C LYS A 55 -17.42 6.32 6.63
N ILE A 56 -17.04 5.07 6.84
CA ILE A 56 -15.67 4.62 6.66
C ILE A 56 -15.25 4.79 5.20
N LYS A 57 -14.06 5.33 4.98
CA LYS A 57 -13.46 5.41 3.66
C LYS A 57 -13.01 4.04 3.21
N VAL A 58 -13.02 3.80 1.92
CA VAL A 58 -12.52 2.56 1.35
C VAL A 58 -11.45 2.88 0.34
N GLY A 59 -10.30 2.27 0.49
CA GLY A 59 -9.19 2.43 -0.43
C GLY A 59 -8.66 1.11 -0.96
N THR A 60 -7.80 1.20 -1.94
CA THR A 60 -7.05 0.05 -2.43
C THR A 60 -5.61 0.10 -1.93
N ALA A 61 -5.08 -1.02 -1.47
CA ALA A 61 -3.69 -1.13 -1.00
C ALA A 61 -3.09 -2.46 -1.48
N ILE A 62 -2.89 -2.64 -2.76
CA ILE A 62 -2.96 -1.62 -3.83
C ILE A 62 -3.72 -2.16 -5.06
N MET A 63 -4.15 -1.28 -5.99
CA MET A 63 -4.40 -1.66 -7.39
C MET A 63 -3.08 -1.71 -8.15
N GLN A 64 -2.91 -2.74 -8.97
CA GLN A 64 -1.72 -2.88 -9.82
C GLN A 64 -1.87 -2.05 -11.10
N MET A 65 -1.00 -1.05 -11.27
CA MET A 65 -1.02 -0.18 -12.46
C MET A 65 -0.93 -0.95 -13.79
N PRO A 66 -0.11 -2.02 -13.92
CA PRO A 66 -0.03 -2.76 -15.18
C PRO A 66 -1.32 -3.50 -15.57
N GLY A 67 -2.22 -3.75 -14.62
CA GLY A 67 -3.49 -4.43 -14.89
C GLY A 67 -4.58 -3.53 -15.47
N ARG A 68 -4.39 -2.20 -15.47
CA ARG A 68 -5.40 -1.22 -15.91
C ARG A 68 -4.76 -0.02 -16.62
N SER A 69 -5.45 0.59 -17.56
CA SER A 69 -5.02 1.89 -18.09
C SER A 69 -5.26 3.01 -17.05
N PRO A 70 -4.49 4.12 -17.12
CA PRO A 70 -4.75 5.28 -16.24
C PRO A 70 -6.17 5.83 -16.38
N ALA A 71 -6.70 5.84 -17.60
CA ALA A 71 -8.08 6.29 -17.86
C ALA A 71 -9.13 5.37 -17.22
N CYS A 72 -8.93 4.04 -17.30
CA CYS A 72 -9.80 3.08 -16.64
C CYS A 72 -9.80 3.29 -15.12
N THR A 73 -8.62 3.41 -14.52
CA THR A 73 -8.49 3.64 -13.07
C THR A 73 -9.10 4.97 -12.64
N ALA A 74 -8.90 6.04 -13.42
CA ALA A 74 -9.49 7.33 -13.12
C ALA A 74 -11.02 7.29 -13.18
N SER A 75 -11.59 6.67 -14.22
CA SER A 75 -13.05 6.50 -14.34
C SER A 75 -13.62 5.67 -13.19
N THR A 76 -12.96 4.58 -12.82
CA THR A 76 -13.34 3.75 -11.66
C THR A 76 -13.33 4.57 -10.37
N ALA A 77 -12.25 5.32 -10.12
CA ALA A 77 -12.10 6.12 -8.92
C ALA A 77 -13.18 7.20 -8.82
N MET A 78 -13.43 7.94 -9.89
CA MET A 78 -14.49 8.97 -9.94
C MET A 78 -15.87 8.35 -9.72
N THR A 79 -16.15 7.19 -10.33
CA THR A 79 -17.43 6.49 -10.17
C THR A 79 -17.63 6.05 -8.72
N LEU A 80 -16.67 5.39 -8.12
CA LEU A 80 -16.76 4.93 -6.73
C LEU A 80 -16.82 6.09 -5.75
N ASN A 81 -16.08 7.17 -6.00
CA ASN A 81 -16.11 8.36 -5.16
C ASN A 81 -17.48 9.05 -5.18
N GLN A 82 -18.11 9.18 -6.35
CA GLN A 82 -19.46 9.73 -6.47
C GLN A 82 -20.51 8.83 -5.82
N LEU A 83 -20.50 7.52 -6.08
CA LEU A 83 -21.44 6.56 -5.51
C LEU A 83 -21.35 6.48 -3.98
N SER A 84 -20.19 6.75 -3.43
CA SER A 84 -19.92 6.67 -1.99
C SER A 84 -19.92 8.03 -1.25
N ASN A 85 -20.29 9.11 -1.92
CA ASN A 85 -20.25 10.47 -1.36
C ASN A 85 -18.86 10.87 -0.84
N GLY A 86 -17.82 10.67 -1.67
CA GLY A 86 -16.47 11.13 -1.38
C GLY A 86 -15.64 10.21 -0.50
N ARG A 87 -15.98 8.90 -0.38
CA ARG A 87 -15.31 7.96 0.52
C ARG A 87 -14.27 7.04 -0.16
N PHE A 88 -13.99 7.19 -1.45
CA PHE A 88 -13.04 6.32 -2.13
C PHE A 88 -11.63 6.92 -2.18
N ILE A 89 -10.62 6.09 -1.93
CA ILE A 89 -9.21 6.45 -2.01
C ILE A 89 -8.50 5.51 -2.98
N VAL A 90 -7.71 6.06 -3.88
CA VAL A 90 -6.90 5.28 -4.82
C VAL A 90 -5.56 4.91 -4.19
N GLY A 91 -5.24 3.65 -4.12
CA GLY A 91 -3.89 3.19 -3.79
C GLY A 91 -3.31 2.36 -4.94
N LEU A 92 -2.15 2.74 -5.42
CA LEU A 92 -1.48 2.21 -6.61
C LEU A 92 -0.17 1.52 -6.28
N GLY A 93 0.17 0.49 -7.04
CA GLY A 93 1.48 -0.16 -6.98
C GLY A 93 2.01 -0.56 -8.34
N ALA A 94 3.33 -0.48 -8.49
CA ALA A 94 4.02 -0.91 -9.71
C ALA A 94 4.04 -2.44 -9.86
N SER A 95 3.83 -3.17 -8.77
CA SER A 95 4.05 -4.61 -8.66
C SER A 95 5.50 -5.03 -8.93
N GLY A 96 5.79 -6.33 -8.89
CA GLY A 96 7.10 -6.89 -9.22
C GLY A 96 7.17 -7.39 -10.67
N PRO A 97 8.37 -7.51 -11.26
CA PRO A 97 8.51 -7.96 -12.65
C PRO A 97 7.88 -9.34 -12.90
N GLN A 98 7.92 -10.25 -11.94
CA GLN A 98 7.33 -11.58 -12.07
C GLN A 98 5.81 -11.53 -12.28
N VAL A 99 5.12 -10.62 -11.61
CA VAL A 99 3.68 -10.43 -11.75
C VAL A 99 3.36 -9.61 -13.00
N VAL A 100 4.10 -8.54 -13.24
CA VAL A 100 3.86 -7.64 -14.39
C VAL A 100 4.04 -8.39 -15.71
N GLU A 101 5.13 -9.13 -15.86
CA GLU A 101 5.45 -9.85 -17.08
C GLU A 101 4.78 -11.22 -17.14
N GLY A 102 4.70 -11.93 -16.00
CA GLY A 102 4.15 -13.29 -15.94
C GLY A 102 2.63 -13.37 -15.85
N TRP A 103 1.98 -12.42 -15.18
CA TRP A 103 0.53 -12.44 -14.99
C TRP A 103 -0.21 -11.45 -15.90
N HIS A 104 0.30 -10.21 -16.02
CA HIS A 104 -0.33 -9.20 -16.86
C HIS A 104 0.16 -9.21 -18.31
N GLY A 105 1.27 -9.91 -18.62
CA GLY A 105 1.79 -10.04 -19.98
C GLY A 105 2.28 -8.73 -20.60
N VAL A 106 2.71 -7.78 -19.78
CA VAL A 106 3.22 -6.48 -20.21
C VAL A 106 4.65 -6.25 -19.71
N ALA A 107 5.43 -5.46 -20.44
CA ALA A 107 6.80 -5.17 -20.04
C ALA A 107 6.86 -4.43 -18.70
N TYR A 108 7.77 -4.85 -17.81
CA TYR A 108 8.00 -4.16 -16.53
C TYR A 108 8.50 -2.72 -16.75
N GLY A 109 9.46 -2.52 -17.62
CA GLY A 109 9.95 -1.23 -18.07
C GLY A 109 10.55 -0.36 -16.96
N ARG A 110 10.14 0.90 -16.91
CA ARG A 110 10.60 1.92 -15.96
C ARG A 110 9.50 2.22 -14.93
N PRO A 111 9.40 1.48 -13.81
CA PRO A 111 8.25 1.55 -12.92
C PRO A 111 8.01 2.94 -12.31
N MET A 112 9.05 3.68 -11.95
CA MET A 112 8.89 5.04 -11.40
C MET A 112 8.42 6.04 -12.46
N THR A 113 8.90 5.93 -13.70
CA THR A 113 8.39 6.73 -14.83
C THR A 113 6.93 6.40 -15.09
N ARG A 114 6.56 5.10 -15.10
CA ARG A 114 5.16 4.68 -15.23
C ARG A 114 4.28 5.27 -14.14
N THR A 115 4.74 5.25 -12.89
CA THR A 115 3.98 5.79 -11.77
C THR A 115 3.70 7.29 -11.95
N LYS A 116 4.71 8.06 -12.37
CA LYS A 116 4.54 9.51 -12.61
C LYS A 116 3.55 9.78 -13.74
N GLU A 117 3.75 9.16 -14.89
CA GLU A 117 2.86 9.33 -16.06
C GLU A 117 1.42 8.90 -15.73
N TYR A 118 1.27 7.76 -15.03
CA TYR A 118 -0.02 7.22 -14.66
C TYR A 118 -0.81 8.18 -13.76
N ILE A 119 -0.17 8.70 -12.73
CA ILE A 119 -0.80 9.63 -11.78
C ILE A 119 -1.08 10.99 -12.46
N GLU A 120 -0.15 11.49 -13.29
CA GLU A 120 -0.36 12.72 -14.05
C GLU A 120 -1.61 12.62 -14.95
N ILE A 121 -1.75 11.53 -15.70
CA ILE A 121 -2.93 11.29 -16.54
C ILE A 121 -4.21 11.23 -15.68
N MET A 122 -4.19 10.51 -14.55
CA MET A 122 -5.33 10.46 -13.66
C MET A 122 -5.72 11.84 -13.13
N ARG A 123 -4.76 12.66 -12.72
CA ARG A 123 -4.98 14.03 -12.24
C ARG A 123 -5.60 14.92 -13.31
N LYS A 124 -5.15 14.82 -14.57
CA LYS A 124 -5.75 15.52 -15.71
C LYS A 124 -7.22 15.10 -15.91
N ILE A 125 -7.53 13.80 -15.78
CA ILE A 125 -8.88 13.28 -15.88
C ILE A 125 -9.76 13.80 -14.73
N PHE A 126 -9.26 13.80 -13.50
CA PHE A 126 -9.96 14.30 -12.32
C PHE A 126 -10.24 15.81 -12.41
N ALA A 127 -9.29 16.60 -12.86
CA ALA A 127 -9.44 18.05 -13.02
C ALA A 127 -10.44 18.41 -14.13
N ARG A 128 -10.50 17.59 -15.18
CA ARG A 128 -11.43 17.80 -16.30
C ARG A 128 -11.32 19.21 -16.92
N GLU A 129 -10.18 19.82 -16.88
CA GLU A 129 -9.97 21.16 -17.46
C GLU A 129 -9.99 21.10 -19.00
N GLU A 130 -9.15 20.23 -19.57
CA GLU A 130 -8.99 20.05 -21.02
C GLU A 130 -9.19 18.59 -21.44
N PRO A 131 -9.41 18.30 -22.74
CA PRO A 131 -9.27 16.95 -23.28
C PRO A 131 -7.88 16.39 -22.95
N VAL A 132 -7.80 15.11 -22.57
CA VAL A 132 -6.57 14.52 -22.06
C VAL A 132 -5.58 14.26 -23.18
N GLU A 133 -4.44 14.90 -23.08
CA GLU A 133 -3.25 14.62 -23.89
C GLU A 133 -2.05 14.28 -23.00
N HIS A 134 -1.30 13.27 -23.41
CA HIS A 134 -0.07 12.86 -22.75
C HIS A 134 0.89 12.21 -23.74
N GLN A 135 2.15 12.58 -23.71
CA GLN A 135 3.23 11.96 -24.46
C GLN A 135 4.35 11.59 -23.49
N GLY A 136 4.43 10.31 -23.17
CA GLY A 136 5.38 9.79 -22.21
C GLY A 136 6.12 8.55 -22.73
N PHE A 137 6.91 7.95 -21.86
CA PHE A 137 7.63 6.72 -22.17
C PHE A 137 6.71 5.49 -22.19
N HIS A 138 5.72 5.45 -21.27
CA HIS A 138 4.80 4.31 -21.12
C HIS A 138 3.43 4.58 -21.74
N TYR A 139 3.01 5.82 -21.79
CA TYR A 139 1.68 6.18 -22.26
C TYR A 139 1.74 7.28 -23.31
N SER A 140 0.97 7.09 -24.40
CA SER A 140 0.69 8.10 -25.41
C SER A 140 -0.82 8.20 -25.55
N MET A 141 -1.35 9.39 -25.30
CA MET A 141 -2.79 9.67 -25.38
C MET A 141 -3.03 10.98 -26.14
N PRO A 142 -3.65 10.97 -27.34
CA PRO A 142 -4.10 9.78 -28.08
C PRO A 142 -2.95 8.86 -28.49
N TYR A 143 -3.27 7.59 -28.75
CA TYR A 143 -2.30 6.59 -29.18
C TYR A 143 -1.69 6.97 -30.55
N GLN A 144 -0.36 6.88 -30.66
CA GLN A 144 0.42 7.32 -31.82
C GLN A 144 1.23 6.18 -32.47
N GLY A 145 1.00 4.93 -32.06
CA GLY A 145 1.74 3.78 -32.59
C GLY A 145 1.36 3.46 -34.05
N GLU A 146 2.29 2.80 -34.76
CA GLU A 146 2.13 2.44 -36.16
C GLU A 146 0.95 1.49 -36.46
N ASP A 147 0.54 0.69 -35.43
CA ASP A 147 -0.62 -0.20 -35.44
C ASP A 147 -1.94 0.52 -35.10
N GLY A 148 -1.92 1.82 -34.86
CA GLY A 148 -3.09 2.64 -34.62
C GLY A 148 -3.92 2.93 -35.88
N THR A 149 -5.23 3.15 -35.68
CA THR A 149 -6.13 3.52 -36.80
C THR A 149 -5.98 4.97 -37.27
N GLY A 150 -5.25 5.81 -36.53
CA GLY A 150 -5.16 7.26 -36.76
C GLY A 150 -6.42 8.04 -36.42
N LEU A 151 -7.47 7.38 -35.88
CA LEU A 151 -8.76 8.03 -35.54
C LEU A 151 -8.81 8.48 -34.07
N GLY A 152 -7.77 8.18 -33.28
CA GLY A 152 -7.67 8.62 -31.89
C GLY A 152 -7.67 10.14 -31.77
N LYS A 153 -8.47 10.67 -30.86
CA LYS A 153 -8.52 12.11 -30.54
C LYS A 153 -8.52 12.29 -29.03
N PRO A 154 -8.04 13.43 -28.50
CA PRO A 154 -8.16 13.76 -27.11
C PRO A 154 -9.59 13.72 -26.64
N LEU A 155 -9.85 13.07 -25.51
CA LEU A 155 -11.18 12.96 -24.90
C LEU A 155 -11.18 13.57 -23.49
N LYS A 156 -12.35 14.07 -23.10
CA LYS A 156 -12.62 14.63 -21.77
C LYS A 156 -13.61 13.74 -21.03
N SER A 157 -13.40 13.50 -19.73
CA SER A 157 -14.34 12.71 -18.93
C SER A 157 -15.77 13.26 -19.03
N MET A 158 -16.76 12.38 -19.08
CA MET A 158 -18.18 12.78 -19.00
C MET A 158 -18.62 13.04 -17.55
N LEU A 159 -17.90 12.47 -16.55
CA LEU A 159 -18.17 12.73 -15.15
C LEU A 159 -17.74 14.15 -14.75
N ALA A 160 -18.38 14.70 -13.73
CA ALA A 160 -17.99 15.98 -13.16
C ALA A 160 -16.54 15.92 -12.63
N ALA A 161 -15.84 17.06 -12.65
CA ALA A 161 -14.51 17.16 -12.07
C ALA A 161 -14.51 16.79 -10.58
N ASP A 162 -13.47 16.08 -10.15
CA ASP A 162 -13.29 15.71 -8.74
C ASP A 162 -11.80 15.61 -8.39
N THR A 163 -11.20 16.72 -8.02
CA THR A 163 -9.80 16.80 -7.60
C THR A 163 -9.57 16.41 -6.14
N SER A 164 -10.63 16.09 -5.40
CA SER A 164 -10.54 15.68 -3.99
C SER A 164 -10.07 14.25 -3.80
N ILE A 165 -10.17 13.42 -4.84
CA ILE A 165 -9.77 12.00 -4.80
C ILE A 165 -8.28 11.87 -4.49
N LYS A 166 -7.96 11.23 -3.37
CA LYS A 166 -6.59 11.01 -2.93
C LYS A 166 -5.98 9.82 -3.65
N ILE A 167 -4.69 9.94 -3.98
CA ILE A 167 -3.89 8.88 -4.60
C ILE A 167 -2.71 8.54 -3.71
N TYR A 168 -2.62 7.27 -3.28
CA TYR A 168 -1.51 6.74 -2.50
C TYR A 168 -0.71 5.76 -3.37
N THR A 169 0.56 5.55 -3.02
CA THR A 169 1.40 4.55 -3.69
C THR A 169 2.09 3.63 -2.70
N ALA A 170 2.37 2.38 -3.09
CA ALA A 170 3.22 1.49 -2.32
C ALA A 170 4.68 1.68 -2.72
N ALA A 171 5.55 1.98 -1.75
CA ALA A 171 6.98 2.16 -1.98
C ALA A 171 7.80 1.88 -0.72
N ILE A 172 9.00 1.29 -0.91
CA ILE A 172 9.99 1.04 0.14
C ILE A 172 11.41 1.39 -0.30
N THR A 173 11.64 1.57 -1.60
CA THR A 173 12.96 1.96 -2.11
C THR A 173 13.11 3.50 -2.05
N PRO A 174 14.32 4.04 -1.84
CA PRO A 174 14.52 5.50 -1.79
C PRO A 174 13.92 6.22 -3.01
N ARG A 175 14.16 5.70 -4.21
CA ARG A 175 13.61 6.28 -5.45
C ARG A 175 12.10 6.13 -5.56
N GLY A 176 11.52 5.04 -5.04
CA GLY A 176 10.08 4.85 -4.98
C GLY A 176 9.41 5.83 -4.02
N LEU A 177 9.99 6.01 -2.82
CA LEU A 177 9.54 6.95 -1.81
C LEU A 177 9.63 8.41 -2.29
N GLU A 178 10.74 8.77 -2.93
CA GLU A 178 10.91 10.07 -3.58
C GLU A 178 9.85 10.31 -4.65
N THR A 179 9.61 9.32 -5.53
CA THR A 179 8.56 9.41 -6.56
C THR A 179 7.18 9.56 -5.91
N SER A 180 6.88 8.80 -4.86
CA SER A 180 5.64 8.92 -4.11
C SER A 180 5.45 10.32 -3.53
N GLY A 181 6.46 10.86 -2.86
CA GLY A 181 6.44 12.24 -2.34
C GLY A 181 6.21 13.27 -3.43
N GLU A 182 6.74 13.08 -4.64
CA GLU A 182 6.60 14.02 -5.74
C GLU A 182 5.17 14.04 -6.33
N VAL A 183 4.49 12.88 -6.47
CA VAL A 183 3.25 12.80 -7.27
C VAL A 183 2.01 12.33 -6.51
N ALA A 184 2.14 11.66 -5.36
CA ALA A 184 1.04 11.07 -4.61
C ALA A 184 0.64 11.90 -3.38
N ASP A 185 -0.50 11.58 -2.76
CA ASP A 185 -0.98 12.20 -1.51
C ASP A 185 -0.58 11.41 -0.26
N GLY A 186 -0.04 10.20 -0.44
CA GLY A 186 0.42 9.35 0.63
C GLY A 186 1.15 8.11 0.14
N VAL A 187 1.73 7.36 1.08
CA VAL A 187 2.51 6.15 0.80
C VAL A 187 2.20 5.04 1.79
N PHE A 188 2.27 3.80 1.30
CA PHE A 188 2.20 2.58 2.09
C PHE A 188 3.59 1.95 2.22
N PRO A 189 4.38 2.30 3.23
CA PRO A 189 5.58 1.55 3.54
C PRO A 189 5.20 0.27 4.30
N ILE A 190 5.87 -0.83 3.98
CA ILE A 190 5.81 -2.04 4.81
C ILE A 190 6.98 -2.05 5.78
N TRP A 191 6.82 -2.75 6.91
CA TRP A 191 7.88 -2.94 7.92
C TRP A 191 8.60 -1.65 8.30
N MET A 192 7.82 -0.60 8.55
CA MET A 192 8.35 0.67 9.02
C MET A 192 8.46 0.65 10.56
N PRO A 193 9.65 0.56 11.13
CA PRO A 193 9.81 0.75 12.57
C PRO A 193 9.57 2.24 12.90
N PRO A 194 8.66 2.57 13.82
CA PRO A 194 8.37 3.98 14.14
C PRO A 194 9.60 4.75 14.64
N GLU A 195 10.53 4.09 15.32
CA GLU A 195 11.77 4.70 15.82
C GLU A 195 12.81 4.95 14.71
N LYS A 196 12.79 4.16 13.66
CA LYS A 196 13.75 4.25 12.54
C LYS A 196 13.10 4.79 11.26
N GLY A 197 11.93 5.40 11.36
CA GLY A 197 11.18 5.90 10.21
C GLY A 197 11.92 6.95 9.38
N ASP A 198 12.90 7.64 9.96
CA ASP A 198 13.66 8.71 9.29
C ASP A 198 14.33 8.24 7.98
N VAL A 199 14.77 6.98 7.90
CA VAL A 199 15.32 6.37 6.68
C VAL A 199 14.35 6.47 5.49
N LEU A 200 13.04 6.37 5.74
CA LEU A 200 12.00 6.49 4.71
C LEU A 200 11.59 7.96 4.50
N ILE A 201 11.47 8.70 5.59
CA ILE A 201 10.97 10.08 5.60
C ILE A 201 11.88 11.02 4.79
N GLU A 202 13.19 10.89 4.87
CA GLU A 202 14.14 11.70 4.10
C GLU A 202 13.90 11.60 2.58
N SER A 203 13.69 10.39 2.09
CA SER A 203 13.39 10.17 0.67
C SER A 203 12.03 10.76 0.28
N ILE A 204 11.02 10.63 1.14
CA ILE A 204 9.69 11.22 0.93
C ILE A 204 9.78 12.74 0.88
N GLN A 205 10.51 13.37 1.82
CA GLN A 205 10.71 14.81 1.88
C GLN A 205 11.42 15.34 0.64
N THR A 206 12.40 14.59 0.12
CA THR A 206 13.06 14.93 -1.15
C THR A 206 12.05 15.02 -2.30
N GLY A 207 11.12 14.06 -2.38
CA GLY A 207 10.06 14.08 -3.37
C GLY A 207 9.04 15.21 -3.17
N LEU A 208 8.60 15.42 -1.93
CA LEU A 208 7.68 16.50 -1.57
C LEU A 208 8.25 17.88 -1.93
N SER A 209 9.55 18.10 -1.67
CA SER A 209 10.23 19.34 -1.99
C SER A 209 10.18 19.67 -3.50
N LYS A 210 10.23 18.65 -4.37
CA LYS A 210 10.12 18.82 -5.83
C LYS A 210 8.75 19.33 -6.28
N SER A 211 7.71 19.00 -5.53
CA SER A 211 6.33 19.45 -5.78
C SER A 211 5.92 20.64 -4.90
N GLY A 212 6.83 21.23 -4.14
CA GLY A 212 6.56 22.36 -3.25
C GLY A 212 5.66 22.02 -2.06
N ARG A 213 5.55 20.73 -1.69
CA ARG A 213 4.72 20.23 -0.57
C ARG A 213 5.55 19.86 0.66
N SER A 214 4.87 19.65 1.76
CA SER A 214 5.46 19.23 3.04
C SER A 214 4.80 17.96 3.59
N LEU A 215 5.39 17.35 4.62
CA LEU A 215 4.83 16.15 5.28
C LEU A 215 3.45 16.41 5.92
N VAL A 216 3.12 17.65 6.26
CA VAL A 216 1.80 17.99 6.83
C VAL A 216 0.65 17.70 5.85
N GLU A 217 0.94 17.77 4.55
CA GLU A 217 -0.02 17.53 3.47
C GLU A 217 0.02 16.10 2.94
N TYR A 218 0.84 15.24 3.54
CA TYR A 218 1.15 13.91 3.04
C TYR A 218 0.93 12.83 4.09
N ASP A 219 0.32 11.73 3.73
CA ASP A 219 0.01 10.65 4.66
C ASP A 219 1.00 9.49 4.51
N VAL A 220 1.79 9.23 5.55
CA VAL A 220 2.59 8.01 5.66
C VAL A 220 1.77 6.99 6.42
N ALA A 221 1.37 5.90 5.75
CA ALA A 221 0.40 4.92 6.22
C ALA A 221 1.01 3.49 6.25
N PRO A 222 1.86 3.15 7.23
CA PRO A 222 2.48 1.84 7.35
C PRO A 222 1.47 0.73 7.65
N PHE A 223 1.80 -0.48 7.18
CA PHE A 223 1.06 -1.71 7.47
C PHE A 223 1.57 -2.33 8.76
N VAL A 224 0.68 -2.52 9.74
CA VAL A 224 1.00 -3.05 11.06
C VAL A 224 0.12 -4.26 11.36
N THR A 225 0.73 -5.43 11.51
CA THR A 225 0.00 -6.61 11.98
C THR A 225 -0.14 -6.55 13.50
N VAL A 226 -1.35 -6.81 13.99
CA VAL A 226 -1.63 -6.90 15.43
C VAL A 226 -2.07 -8.32 15.75
N MET A 227 -1.39 -8.95 16.72
CA MET A 227 -1.70 -10.31 17.14
C MET A 227 -1.58 -10.43 18.67
N ILE A 228 -2.73 -10.61 19.31
CA ILE A 228 -2.83 -10.78 20.77
C ILE A 228 -2.63 -12.25 21.13
N GLY A 229 -1.78 -12.53 22.12
CA GLY A 229 -1.56 -13.86 22.67
C GLY A 229 -0.41 -13.88 23.68
N ASP A 230 -0.44 -14.84 24.61
CA ASP A 230 0.56 -14.97 25.67
C ASP A 230 1.88 -15.57 25.16
N ASN A 231 1.82 -16.39 24.11
CA ASN A 231 2.98 -17.00 23.50
C ASN A 231 3.52 -16.13 22.34
N LEU A 232 4.60 -15.39 22.62
CA LEU A 232 5.23 -14.49 21.64
C LEU A 232 5.71 -15.19 20.38
N GLU A 233 6.28 -16.38 20.50
CA GLU A 233 6.76 -17.16 19.35
C GLU A 233 5.58 -17.48 18.42
N HIS A 234 4.47 -17.95 19.00
CA HIS A 234 3.25 -18.25 18.25
C HIS A 234 2.69 -16.99 17.56
N CYS A 235 2.71 -15.84 18.24
CA CYS A 235 2.24 -14.59 17.66
C CYS A 235 3.14 -14.09 16.50
N ARG A 236 4.45 -14.33 16.59
CA ARG A 236 5.41 -13.90 15.54
C ARG A 236 5.42 -14.80 14.31
N MET A 237 5.10 -16.09 14.44
CA MET A 237 5.25 -17.09 13.36
C MET A 237 4.58 -16.70 12.05
N PRO A 238 3.30 -16.28 11.98
CA PRO A 238 2.67 -15.87 10.72
C PRO A 238 3.35 -14.67 10.08
N ILE A 239 3.85 -13.74 10.90
CA ILE A 239 4.56 -12.54 10.44
C ILE A 239 5.93 -12.93 9.88
N LYS A 240 6.68 -13.78 10.59
CA LYS A 240 7.96 -14.33 10.12
C LYS A 240 7.80 -15.07 8.78
N GLY A 241 6.74 -15.87 8.63
CA GLY A 241 6.44 -16.54 7.36
C GLY A 241 6.24 -15.57 6.20
N ASN A 242 5.49 -14.50 6.42
CA ASN A 242 5.30 -13.44 5.44
C ASN A 242 6.61 -12.71 5.14
N MET A 243 7.36 -12.28 6.15
CA MET A 243 8.65 -11.61 5.98
C MET A 243 9.66 -12.50 5.23
N ALA A 244 9.75 -13.79 5.57
CA ALA A 244 10.64 -14.72 4.88
C ALA A 244 10.28 -14.88 3.39
N LEU A 245 9.00 -14.92 3.04
CA LEU A 245 8.54 -14.93 1.66
C LEU A 245 9.01 -13.68 0.91
N TYR A 246 8.86 -12.51 1.48
CA TYR A 246 9.23 -11.25 0.82
C TYR A 246 10.75 -11.07 0.76
N ILE A 247 11.46 -11.23 1.88
CA ILE A 247 12.92 -11.06 1.95
C ILE A 247 13.65 -12.14 1.14
N GLY A 248 13.12 -13.36 1.13
CA GLY A 248 13.74 -14.50 0.46
C GLY A 248 13.26 -14.75 -0.97
N GLY A 249 11.96 -14.61 -1.24
CA GLY A 249 11.32 -15.14 -2.43
C GLY A 249 10.72 -14.13 -3.42
N MET A 250 10.48 -12.87 -3.01
CA MET A 250 9.81 -11.87 -3.87
C MET A 250 10.81 -11.11 -4.76
N GLY A 251 11.73 -11.83 -5.39
CA GLY A 251 12.73 -11.27 -6.30
C GLY A 251 13.80 -12.30 -6.67
N ALA A 252 14.68 -11.93 -7.61
CA ALA A 252 15.87 -12.71 -7.91
C ALA A 252 16.94 -12.48 -6.83
N ARG A 253 17.94 -13.43 -6.74
CA ARG A 253 19.00 -13.35 -5.75
C ARG A 253 19.70 -11.99 -5.68
N ASN A 254 19.93 -11.37 -6.80
CA ASN A 254 20.63 -10.08 -6.93
C ASN A 254 19.71 -8.90 -7.22
N LYS A 255 18.39 -9.06 -7.09
CA LYS A 255 17.41 -8.01 -7.32
C LYS A 255 16.13 -8.31 -6.51
N ASN A 256 16.20 -8.07 -5.21
CA ASN A 256 15.08 -8.20 -4.30
C ASN A 256 15.00 -6.95 -3.41
N PHE A 257 14.05 -6.09 -3.71
CA PHE A 257 13.86 -4.81 -3.00
C PHE A 257 13.58 -4.98 -1.51
N TYR A 258 12.91 -6.05 -1.12
CA TYR A 258 12.59 -6.33 0.28
C TYR A 258 13.81 -6.81 1.06
N ASN A 259 14.69 -7.57 0.40
CA ASN A 259 15.98 -7.98 0.96
C ASN A 259 16.88 -6.76 1.19
N ASP A 260 16.97 -5.88 0.18
CA ASP A 260 17.76 -4.66 0.27
C ASP A 260 17.21 -3.72 1.36
N TYR A 261 15.88 -3.66 1.51
CA TYR A 261 15.25 -2.88 2.57
C TYR A 261 15.54 -3.44 3.96
N ALA A 262 15.46 -4.76 4.15
CA ALA A 262 15.84 -5.39 5.43
C ALA A 262 17.31 -5.11 5.81
N LYS A 263 18.23 -5.10 4.82
CA LYS A 263 19.63 -4.68 5.02
C LYS A 263 19.71 -3.21 5.47
N ALA A 264 18.98 -2.32 4.81
CA ALA A 264 18.96 -0.90 5.17
C ALA A 264 18.41 -0.63 6.59
N LEU A 265 17.54 -1.51 7.09
CA LEU A 265 17.07 -1.49 8.48
C LEU A 265 18.10 -2.02 9.49
N GLY A 266 19.26 -2.52 9.03
CA GLY A 266 20.35 -3.04 9.87
C GLY A 266 20.32 -4.55 10.08
N TYR A 267 19.59 -5.31 9.25
CA TYR A 267 19.47 -6.78 9.35
C TYR A 267 20.14 -7.50 8.18
N GLU A 268 21.34 -7.06 7.78
CA GLU A 268 22.04 -7.57 6.59
C GLU A 268 22.30 -9.07 6.65
N ASP A 269 22.91 -9.57 7.73
CA ASP A 269 23.24 -10.99 7.89
C ASP A 269 21.96 -11.86 7.85
N ALA A 270 20.91 -11.41 8.52
CA ALA A 270 19.63 -12.11 8.51
C ALA A 270 19.00 -12.11 7.10
N ALA A 271 19.03 -10.99 6.38
CA ALA A 271 18.47 -10.88 5.03
C ALA A 271 19.17 -11.82 4.03
N ILE A 272 20.51 -11.92 4.11
CA ILE A 272 21.30 -12.86 3.31
C ILE A 272 20.91 -14.31 3.64
N LYS A 273 20.91 -14.67 4.92
CA LYS A 273 20.56 -16.01 5.38
C LYS A 273 19.16 -16.44 5.00
N ILE A 274 18.17 -15.55 5.18
CA ILE A 274 16.78 -15.81 4.82
C ILE A 274 16.67 -16.09 3.32
N GLN A 275 17.32 -15.28 2.47
CA GLN A 275 17.26 -15.46 1.01
C GLN A 275 17.93 -16.77 0.59
N ASP A 276 19.07 -17.11 1.14
CA ASP A 276 19.78 -18.35 0.83
C ASP A 276 18.94 -19.58 1.18
N LEU A 277 18.35 -19.60 2.36
CA LEU A 277 17.49 -20.68 2.82
C LEU A 277 16.21 -20.78 1.97
N PHE A 278 15.56 -19.66 1.71
CA PHE A 278 14.31 -19.62 0.95
C PHE A 278 14.51 -20.13 -0.49
N LEU A 279 15.54 -19.65 -1.18
CA LEU A 279 15.86 -20.04 -2.55
C LEU A 279 16.36 -21.49 -2.65
N SER A 280 16.88 -22.04 -1.56
CA SER A 280 17.24 -23.46 -1.44
C SER A 280 16.04 -24.38 -1.12
N GLY A 281 14.82 -23.82 -1.03
CA GLY A 281 13.60 -24.57 -0.69
C GLY A 281 13.38 -24.81 0.80
N LYS A 282 14.28 -24.35 1.67
CA LYS A 282 14.25 -24.50 3.13
C LYS A 282 13.39 -23.40 3.78
N LYS A 283 12.10 -23.37 3.46
CA LYS A 283 11.19 -22.27 3.82
C LYS A 283 11.00 -22.13 5.32
N ASP A 284 10.93 -23.23 6.07
CA ASP A 284 10.76 -23.22 7.52
C ASP A 284 12.03 -22.68 8.22
N GLU A 285 13.21 -23.07 7.72
CA GLU A 285 14.48 -22.53 8.22
C GLU A 285 14.62 -21.04 7.88
N ALA A 286 14.15 -20.61 6.70
CA ALA A 286 14.13 -19.20 6.31
C ALA A 286 13.20 -18.39 7.22
N MET A 287 12.04 -18.91 7.55
CA MET A 287 11.11 -18.31 8.51
C MET A 287 11.72 -18.19 9.89
N ALA A 288 12.36 -19.25 10.39
CA ALA A 288 13.05 -19.23 11.68
C ALA A 288 14.24 -18.26 11.73
N ALA A 289 14.84 -17.95 10.58
CA ALA A 289 15.93 -16.98 10.48
C ALA A 289 15.49 -15.51 10.52
N VAL A 290 14.18 -15.21 10.46
CA VAL A 290 13.69 -13.83 10.63
C VAL A 290 13.87 -13.40 12.09
N PRO A 291 14.62 -12.30 12.37
CA PRO A 291 14.84 -11.84 13.73
C PRO A 291 13.55 -11.43 14.43
N ASP A 292 13.41 -11.82 15.70
CA ASP A 292 12.29 -11.40 16.55
C ASP A 292 12.22 -9.89 16.67
N GLU A 293 13.37 -9.24 16.80
CA GLU A 293 13.49 -7.78 16.93
C GLU A 293 12.97 -7.04 15.70
N LEU A 294 13.12 -7.61 14.49
CA LEU A 294 12.57 -7.02 13.28
C LEU A 294 11.04 -7.10 13.27
N VAL A 295 10.48 -8.24 13.72
CA VAL A 295 9.02 -8.40 13.86
C VAL A 295 8.48 -7.41 14.88
N ASP A 296 9.07 -7.37 16.07
CA ASP A 296 8.64 -6.52 17.19
C ASP A 296 8.81 -5.03 16.91
N ALA A 297 9.78 -4.65 16.07
CA ALA A 297 9.99 -3.27 15.66
C ALA A 297 8.84 -2.75 14.77
N CYS A 298 8.29 -3.60 13.89
CA CYS A 298 7.34 -3.20 12.85
C CYS A 298 5.89 -3.57 13.14
N HIS A 299 5.65 -4.47 14.10
CA HIS A 299 4.33 -5.05 14.36
C HIS A 299 4.00 -5.06 15.86
N LEU A 300 2.75 -5.34 16.20
CA LEU A 300 2.23 -5.34 17.55
C LEU A 300 1.83 -6.78 17.94
N VAL A 301 2.71 -7.46 18.68
CA VAL A 301 2.53 -8.87 19.01
C VAL A 301 2.70 -9.16 20.50
N GLY A 302 1.90 -10.07 21.03
CA GLY A 302 2.01 -10.56 22.40
C GLY A 302 0.82 -10.22 23.30
N PRO A 303 1.02 -10.26 24.64
CA PRO A 303 -0.01 -9.90 25.60
C PRO A 303 -0.47 -8.45 25.46
N VAL A 304 -1.70 -8.17 25.89
CA VAL A 304 -2.35 -6.85 25.77
C VAL A 304 -1.45 -5.72 26.31
N GLU A 305 -0.86 -5.89 27.48
CA GLU A 305 -0.04 -4.84 28.10
C GLU A 305 1.23 -4.52 27.27
N ARG A 306 1.86 -5.53 26.69
CA ARG A 306 3.00 -5.34 25.79
C ARG A 306 2.59 -4.54 24.55
N ILE A 307 1.42 -4.83 23.97
CA ILE A 307 0.91 -4.11 22.81
C ILE A 307 0.61 -2.65 23.19
N LYS A 308 0.01 -2.39 24.35
CA LYS A 308 -0.24 -1.03 24.85
C LYS A 308 1.05 -0.22 25.00
N GLU A 309 2.07 -0.81 25.63
CA GLU A 309 3.39 -0.17 25.76
C GLU A 309 3.97 0.19 24.39
N ARG A 310 3.91 -0.74 23.44
CA ARG A 310 4.42 -0.54 22.09
C ARG A 310 3.62 0.52 21.31
N LEU A 311 2.31 0.63 21.51
CA LEU A 311 1.46 1.66 20.91
C LEU A 311 1.87 3.09 21.29
N GLN A 312 2.50 3.30 22.46
CA GLN A 312 2.99 4.63 22.84
C GLN A 312 4.06 5.14 21.88
N VAL A 313 4.96 4.26 21.40
CA VAL A 313 5.98 4.61 20.41
C VAL A 313 5.35 5.04 19.07
N TRP A 314 4.27 4.39 18.67
CA TRP A 314 3.50 4.78 17.48
C TRP A 314 2.78 6.12 17.66
N LYS A 315 2.27 6.42 18.88
CA LYS A 315 1.71 7.74 19.21
C LYS A 315 2.76 8.84 19.07
N GLU A 316 3.96 8.62 19.59
CA GLU A 316 5.08 9.55 19.51
C GLU A 316 5.49 9.81 18.06
N ALA A 317 5.63 8.77 17.24
CA ALA A 317 5.93 8.88 15.82
C ALA A 317 4.85 9.67 15.05
N SER A 318 3.58 9.47 15.41
CA SER A 318 2.47 10.25 14.84
C SER A 318 2.50 11.71 15.30
N SER A 319 2.74 11.95 16.58
CA SER A 319 2.81 13.31 17.15
C SER A 319 3.96 14.13 16.55
N SER A 320 5.04 13.46 16.14
CA SER A 320 6.16 14.11 15.43
C SER A 320 5.88 14.34 13.93
N GLY A 321 4.70 13.96 13.44
CA GLY A 321 4.31 14.13 12.03
C GLY A 321 4.92 13.12 11.06
N LYS A 322 5.59 12.05 11.55
CA LYS A 322 6.21 11.02 10.71
C LYS A 322 5.22 10.01 10.16
N ILE A 323 4.11 9.79 10.88
CA ILE A 323 3.06 8.82 10.53
C ILE A 323 1.70 9.51 10.65
N GLY A 324 0.92 9.50 9.59
CA GLY A 324 -0.42 10.07 9.56
C GLY A 324 -1.51 9.03 9.84
N SER A 325 -1.35 7.84 9.28
CA SER A 325 -2.28 6.71 9.42
C SER A 325 -1.56 5.43 9.85
N MET A 326 -2.23 4.53 10.57
CA MET A 326 -1.77 3.17 10.85
C MET A 326 -2.77 2.18 10.25
N LEU A 327 -2.31 1.30 9.34
CA LEU A 327 -3.16 0.33 8.67
C LEU A 327 -3.02 -1.04 9.34
N ILE A 328 -4.07 -1.45 10.05
CA ILE A 328 -4.08 -2.60 10.93
C ILE A 328 -4.46 -3.88 10.18
N GLY A 329 -3.56 -4.84 10.15
CA GLY A 329 -3.83 -6.23 9.79
C GLY A 329 -4.05 -7.06 11.06
N ALA A 330 -5.28 -7.43 11.36
CA ALA A 330 -5.60 -8.27 12.50
C ALA A 330 -6.69 -9.28 12.14
N GLY A 331 -6.53 -10.53 12.59
CA GLY A 331 -7.58 -11.55 12.52
C GLY A 331 -8.57 -11.48 13.70
N GLN A 332 -8.12 -10.95 14.82
CA GLN A 332 -8.87 -10.88 16.08
C GLN A 332 -9.65 -9.57 16.19
N GLN A 333 -10.92 -9.64 16.54
CA GLN A 333 -11.77 -8.47 16.79
C GLN A 333 -11.24 -7.66 17.99
N GLU A 334 -10.81 -8.36 19.03
CA GLU A 334 -10.20 -7.78 20.24
C GLU A 334 -8.99 -6.90 19.92
N ALA A 335 -8.20 -7.27 18.91
CA ALA A 335 -7.06 -6.47 18.49
C ALA A 335 -7.47 -5.11 17.88
N LEU A 336 -8.59 -5.05 17.15
CA LEU A 336 -9.14 -3.79 16.66
C LEU A 336 -9.68 -2.94 17.81
N GLU A 337 -10.37 -3.55 18.75
CA GLU A 337 -10.91 -2.87 19.95
C GLU A 337 -9.79 -2.29 20.81
N LEU A 338 -8.74 -3.08 21.06
CA LEU A 338 -7.56 -2.63 21.81
C LEU A 338 -6.90 -1.41 21.13
N VAL A 339 -6.61 -1.50 19.83
CA VAL A 339 -5.95 -0.40 19.13
C VAL A 339 -6.84 0.85 19.06
N ALA A 340 -8.14 0.70 18.83
CA ALA A 340 -9.07 1.83 18.86
C ALA A 340 -9.12 2.50 20.25
N GLY A 341 -9.24 1.71 21.32
CA GLY A 341 -9.28 2.22 22.69
C GLY A 341 -8.01 2.95 23.14
N GLU A 342 -6.86 2.59 22.56
CA GLU A 342 -5.60 3.23 22.90
C GLU A 342 -5.27 4.44 22.00
N MET A 343 -5.78 4.48 20.75
CA MET A 343 -5.29 5.41 19.73
C MET A 343 -6.32 6.47 19.30
N LEU A 344 -7.61 6.25 19.54
CA LEU A 344 -8.72 7.17 19.22
C LEU A 344 -9.31 7.81 20.48
#